data_c5c3596964a6b58f899a2d2ad3133157
#
_entry.id   c5c3596964a6b58f899a2d2ad3133157
#
_cell.length_a   1.000
_cell.length_b   1.000
_cell.length_c   1.000
_cell.angle_alpha   90.00
_cell.angle_beta   90.00
_cell.angle_gamma   90.00
#
_symmetry.space_group_name_H-M   'P 1'
#
loop_
_entity.id
_entity.type
_entity.pdbx_description
1 polymer ?
#
loop_
_entity_poly.entity_id
_entity_poly.type
_entity_poly.pdbx_seq_one_letter_code
_entity_poly.pdbx_strand_id
1 'polypeptide(L)'
;MTGDDWPSSSDDGYGGVVGSGSAAAGGNHALRVLVDEAGLSHTGLARAVVALGAAEEAQVGTNTTSVRRMLEGAQPRWPVPRLVAQVLSRRLCREVSVTECGFADRAPVAEDPYDGLSCSGTLDGTLRTVVELSGQDMRRRKLLMGSAFSAAAFSEPALFALTVPPAQSTARVAGRRVGMVEVEILTEQVTHLRQLDYRYGSRRLREQVVSLLHREANELLHGTYSDKTGKALLTAVAQATKLAGFTAADVGRPALAQRYFIQGLDLAMAAGDRRYAAAVLSEMSRLTAQIAINALAEHDRLRNGRQTVALARAGLAVTQGTATPAQAAELHALEAWGLALSGDARAARHAVLEAQRCYESVRPEDEPPWLGFYTEAAFASDLGKCLSGIGEHAQAIKLVAGVLRDYEPWRVRARCFAQTDLAGTHLLGRDLEQAAAVGRDALRTAAQVNSARTLDRLRTLQRQARPLCAGSPHLRELDERITVFLGRSGARQD
;
A
#
# COMPACT_ATOMS: atom_id res chain seq x y z
N MET A 1 0.20 -24.38 -60.58
CA MET A 1 1.56 -24.28 -61.17
C MET A 1 2.39 -23.69 -60.06
N THR A 2 2.98 -24.54 -59.21
CA THR A 2 4.40 -24.96 -59.18
C THR A 2 5.24 -23.80 -58.72
N GLY A 3 5.94 -23.82 -57.65
CA GLY A 3 6.56 -24.86 -56.86
C GLY A 3 7.62 -24.16 -56.05
N ASP A 4 7.78 -24.62 -54.88
CA ASP A 4 9.00 -24.91 -54.11
C ASP A 4 10.29 -24.17 -54.50
N ASP A 5 10.95 -23.57 -53.51
CA ASP A 5 12.27 -24.02 -53.08
C ASP A 5 12.81 -23.20 -51.90
N TRP A 6 12.98 -23.86 -50.77
CA TRP A 6 13.86 -23.48 -49.67
C TRP A 6 15.21 -24.17 -49.84
N PRO A 7 16.34 -23.54 -49.59
CA PRO A 7 17.53 -24.27 -49.18
C PRO A 7 17.76 -24.18 -47.67
N SER A 8 17.99 -25.36 -47.12
CA SER A 8 18.50 -25.64 -45.80
C SER A 8 20.00 -25.42 -45.67
N SER A 9 20.41 -25.20 -44.43
CA SER A 9 21.74 -25.40 -43.80
C SER A 9 22.77 -24.29 -43.99
N SER A 10 23.28 -23.74 -42.89
CA SER A 10 24.34 -24.37 -42.11
C SER A 10 24.58 -23.58 -40.81
N ASP A 11 24.87 -24.32 -39.77
CA ASP A 11 25.47 -23.95 -38.47
C ASP A 11 26.49 -22.84 -38.59
N ASP A 12 26.39 -21.88 -37.65
CA ASP A 12 27.57 -21.41 -36.96
C ASP A 12 27.15 -20.72 -35.66
N GLY A 13 27.67 -21.24 -34.52
CA GLY A 13 27.35 -20.85 -33.20
C GLY A 13 27.87 -19.47 -32.82
N TYR A 14 27.02 -18.77 -32.06
CA TYR A 14 27.47 -17.79 -31.08
C TYR A 14 26.78 -18.05 -29.74
N GLY A 15 27.42 -18.89 -28.94
CA GLY A 15 27.15 -19.01 -27.52
C GLY A 15 27.54 -17.74 -26.78
N GLY A 16 26.54 -16.92 -26.45
CA GLY A 16 26.64 -15.86 -25.46
C GLY A 16 26.36 -16.43 -24.08
N VAL A 17 27.38 -16.91 -23.39
CA VAL A 17 27.32 -17.33 -21.98
C VAL A 17 27.03 -16.09 -21.14
N VAL A 18 25.80 -15.98 -20.63
CA VAL A 18 25.50 -15.11 -19.50
C VAL A 18 26.22 -15.69 -18.29
N GLY A 19 27.23 -14.97 -17.82
CA GLY A 19 28.08 -15.34 -16.70
C GLY A 19 27.29 -15.51 -15.40
N SER A 20 26.93 -16.75 -15.10
CA SER A 20 26.76 -17.20 -13.73
C SER A 20 28.15 -17.13 -13.08
N GLY A 21 28.28 -16.27 -12.05
CA GLY A 21 29.51 -16.13 -11.29
C GLY A 21 30.10 -17.50 -10.94
N SER A 22 31.26 -17.75 -11.51
CA SER A 22 32.09 -18.91 -11.25
C SER A 22 32.30 -19.04 -9.75
N ALA A 23 31.74 -20.08 -9.14
CA ALA A 23 32.21 -20.61 -7.89
C ALA A 23 33.64 -21.14 -8.16
N ALA A 24 34.63 -20.37 -7.74
CA ALA A 24 36.03 -20.77 -7.80
C ALA A 24 36.17 -22.15 -7.11
N ALA A 25 36.81 -23.08 -7.79
CA ALA A 25 37.19 -24.41 -7.29
C ALA A 25 38.36 -24.29 -6.28
N GLY A 26 38.08 -23.63 -5.15
CA GLY A 26 38.97 -23.52 -4.00
C GLY A 26 38.09 -23.24 -2.80
N GLY A 27 38.03 -24.17 -1.84
CA GLY A 27 37.18 -24.09 -0.65
C GLY A 27 37.32 -22.75 0.10
N ASN A 28 36.47 -22.50 1.07
CA ASN A 28 36.50 -21.26 1.86
C ASN A 28 37.80 -21.15 2.68
N HIS A 29 38.81 -20.59 2.05
CA HIS A 29 40.15 -20.43 2.63
C HIS A 29 40.14 -19.50 3.85
N ALA A 30 39.34 -18.42 3.79
CA ALA A 30 39.21 -17.45 4.88
C ALA A 30 38.68 -18.12 6.16
N LEU A 31 37.61 -18.92 6.06
CA LEU A 31 37.07 -19.67 7.20
C LEU A 31 38.08 -20.68 7.74
N ARG A 32 38.85 -21.34 6.87
CA ARG A 32 39.83 -22.34 7.29
C ARG A 32 40.91 -21.71 8.14
N VAL A 33 41.49 -20.57 7.69
CA VAL A 33 42.50 -19.82 8.44
C VAL A 33 42.00 -19.43 9.83
N LEU A 34 40.79 -18.89 9.92
CA LEU A 34 40.20 -18.46 11.20
C LEU A 34 39.89 -19.62 12.15
N VAL A 35 39.47 -20.77 11.64
CA VAL A 35 39.21 -21.99 12.44
C VAL A 35 40.52 -22.55 12.98
N ASP A 36 41.58 -22.57 12.18
CA ASP A 36 42.92 -23.04 12.59
C ASP A 36 43.54 -22.07 13.61
N GLU A 37 43.44 -20.74 13.38
CA GLU A 37 43.88 -19.70 14.33
C GLU A 37 43.16 -19.81 15.67
N ALA A 38 41.83 -20.09 15.65
CA ALA A 38 41.01 -20.29 16.85
C ALA A 38 41.27 -21.62 17.57
N GLY A 39 42.10 -22.51 17.01
CA GLY A 39 42.39 -23.84 17.55
C GLY A 39 41.14 -24.74 17.67
N LEU A 40 40.18 -24.59 16.77
CA LEU A 40 38.93 -25.30 16.83
C LEU A 40 38.91 -26.50 15.89
N SER A 41 38.54 -27.68 16.39
CA SER A 41 38.19 -28.80 15.53
C SER A 41 36.80 -28.55 14.88
N HIS A 42 36.56 -29.18 13.74
CA HIS A 42 35.24 -29.10 13.06
C HIS A 42 34.06 -29.44 13.98
N THR A 43 34.26 -30.47 14.83
CA THR A 43 33.26 -30.86 15.84
C THR A 43 33.14 -29.83 16.95
N GLY A 44 34.26 -29.23 17.34
CA GLY A 44 34.28 -28.15 18.35
C GLY A 44 33.54 -26.92 17.88
N LEU A 45 33.79 -26.47 16.64
CA LEU A 45 33.08 -25.37 16.02
C LEU A 45 31.56 -25.66 15.90
N ALA A 46 31.19 -26.86 15.42
CA ALA A 46 29.78 -27.26 15.30
C ALA A 46 29.05 -27.20 16.65
N ARG A 47 29.65 -27.75 17.71
CA ARG A 47 29.10 -27.70 19.09
C ARG A 47 28.98 -26.28 19.60
N ALA A 48 29.99 -25.44 19.41
CA ALA A 48 29.98 -24.05 19.87
C ALA A 48 28.87 -23.24 19.17
N VAL A 49 28.69 -23.44 17.86
CA VAL A 49 27.62 -22.80 17.08
C VAL A 49 26.22 -23.21 17.56
N VAL A 50 26.01 -24.51 17.83
CA VAL A 50 24.72 -25.02 18.36
C VAL A 50 24.46 -24.49 19.77
N ALA A 51 25.47 -24.50 20.63
CA ALA A 51 25.36 -23.99 22.00
C ALA A 51 25.06 -22.48 22.04
N LEU A 52 25.72 -21.71 21.17
CA LEU A 52 25.44 -20.28 21.05
C LEU A 52 24.05 -20.02 20.46
N GLY A 53 23.64 -20.80 19.46
CA GLY A 53 22.29 -20.72 18.90
C GLY A 53 21.21 -21.01 19.95
N ALA A 54 21.40 -22.04 20.77
CA ALA A 54 20.48 -22.36 21.87
C ALA A 54 20.37 -21.24 22.91
N ALA A 55 21.49 -20.56 23.24
CA ALA A 55 21.52 -19.43 24.16
C ALA A 55 20.82 -18.18 23.60
N GLU A 56 20.69 -18.07 22.28
CA GLU A 56 20.01 -16.97 21.58
C GLU A 56 18.62 -17.39 21.03
N GLU A 57 18.06 -18.49 21.54
CA GLU A 57 16.74 -19.04 21.14
C GLU A 57 16.64 -19.36 19.62
N ALA A 58 17.80 -19.48 18.94
CA ALA A 58 17.88 -19.84 17.54
C ALA A 58 18.10 -21.35 17.37
N GLN A 59 17.10 -22.05 16.83
CA GLN A 59 17.24 -23.47 16.52
C GLN A 59 18.14 -23.68 15.30
N VAL A 60 19.37 -24.12 15.51
CA VAL A 60 20.32 -24.41 14.44
C VAL A 60 20.81 -25.85 14.52
N GLY A 61 20.74 -26.58 13.40
CA GLY A 61 21.15 -27.97 13.29
C GLY A 61 22.55 -28.13 12.67
N THR A 62 23.55 -27.35 13.15
CA THR A 62 24.92 -27.43 12.64
C THR A 62 25.64 -28.64 13.20
N ASN A 63 26.25 -29.44 12.33
CA ASN A 63 27.05 -30.62 12.67
C ASN A 63 28.41 -30.59 11.96
N THR A 64 29.25 -31.58 12.24
CA THR A 64 30.60 -31.69 11.64
C THR A 64 30.57 -31.70 10.11
N THR A 65 29.59 -32.33 9.50
CA THR A 65 29.40 -32.36 8.05
C THR A 65 29.03 -31.01 7.50
N SER A 66 28.21 -30.23 8.24
CA SER A 66 27.87 -28.85 7.87
C SER A 66 29.11 -27.95 7.89
N VAL A 67 29.95 -28.06 8.91
CA VAL A 67 31.23 -27.30 9.00
C VAL A 67 32.14 -27.66 7.84
N ARG A 68 32.29 -28.96 7.53
CA ARG A 68 33.11 -29.41 6.40
C ARG A 68 32.61 -28.77 5.07
N ARG A 69 31.32 -28.80 4.81
CA ARG A 69 30.72 -28.14 3.62
C ARG A 69 30.98 -26.63 3.59
N MET A 70 30.96 -25.94 4.74
CA MET A 70 31.31 -24.52 4.81
C MET A 70 32.78 -24.28 4.42
N LEU A 71 33.68 -25.14 4.86
CA LEU A 71 35.11 -25.11 4.49
C LEU A 71 35.35 -25.47 3.01
N GLU A 72 34.44 -26.21 2.40
CA GLU A 72 34.40 -26.52 0.97
C GLU A 72 33.75 -25.40 0.13
N GLY A 73 33.30 -24.29 0.75
CA GLY A 73 32.75 -23.11 0.08
C GLY A 73 31.22 -23.02 0.11
N ALA A 74 30.52 -23.95 0.75
CA ALA A 74 29.07 -23.87 0.89
C ALA A 74 28.66 -22.70 1.78
N GLN A 75 27.63 -21.95 1.34
CA GLN A 75 27.06 -20.84 2.10
C GLN A 75 25.93 -21.37 3.02
N PRO A 76 26.10 -21.32 4.35
CA PRO A 76 25.09 -21.79 5.28
C PRO A 76 23.89 -20.81 5.32
N ARG A 77 22.73 -21.34 5.76
CA ARG A 77 21.55 -20.50 5.99
C ARG A 77 21.71 -19.66 7.25
N TRP A 78 21.16 -18.47 7.23
CA TRP A 78 21.07 -17.61 8.40
C TRP A 78 20.28 -18.31 9.54
N PRO A 79 20.68 -18.21 10.84
CA PRO A 79 21.73 -17.33 11.37
C PRO A 79 23.12 -17.97 11.49
N VAL A 80 23.38 -19.16 10.92
CA VAL A 80 24.64 -19.90 11.08
C VAL A 80 25.88 -19.05 10.74
N PRO A 81 25.94 -18.24 9.64
CA PRO A 81 27.09 -17.39 9.36
C PRO A 81 27.46 -16.46 10.52
N ARG A 82 26.44 -15.80 11.10
CA ARG A 82 26.63 -14.89 12.25
C ARG A 82 27.13 -15.64 13.48
N LEU A 83 26.54 -16.78 13.78
CA LEU A 83 26.94 -17.59 14.94
C LEU A 83 28.37 -18.12 14.81
N VAL A 84 28.78 -18.50 13.59
CA VAL A 84 30.19 -18.88 13.30
C VAL A 84 31.11 -17.69 13.57
N ALA A 85 30.80 -16.52 13.02
CA ALA A 85 31.59 -15.31 13.23
C ALA A 85 31.69 -14.94 14.72
N GLN A 86 30.61 -15.02 15.49
CA GLN A 86 30.60 -14.77 16.94
C GLN A 86 31.42 -15.79 17.75
N VAL A 87 31.34 -17.08 17.38
CA VAL A 87 32.17 -18.13 18.03
C VAL A 87 33.65 -17.84 17.80
N LEU A 88 34.03 -17.51 16.57
CA LEU A 88 35.41 -17.17 16.22
C LEU A 88 35.85 -15.87 16.91
N SER A 89 35.00 -14.84 16.94
CA SER A 89 35.29 -13.59 17.66
C SER A 89 35.61 -13.84 19.14
N ARG A 90 34.82 -14.67 19.82
CA ARG A 90 35.03 -15.01 21.25
C ARG A 90 36.33 -15.79 21.44
N ARG A 91 36.69 -16.68 20.53
CA ARG A 91 37.87 -17.50 20.63
C ARG A 91 39.14 -16.72 20.34
N LEU A 92 39.10 -15.81 19.36
CA LEU A 92 40.23 -15.01 18.92
C LEU A 92 40.37 -13.71 19.72
N CYS A 93 39.46 -13.44 20.66
CA CYS A 93 39.43 -12.18 21.44
C CYS A 93 39.46 -10.92 20.58
N ARG A 94 38.94 -10.98 19.33
CA ARG A 94 38.77 -9.85 18.41
C ARG A 94 37.48 -9.98 17.62
N GLU A 95 36.99 -8.89 17.09
CA GLU A 95 35.82 -8.92 16.21
C GLU A 95 36.16 -9.62 14.88
N VAL A 96 35.33 -10.61 14.51
CA VAL A 96 35.38 -11.32 13.23
C VAL A 96 34.04 -11.13 12.55
N SER A 97 34.06 -10.53 11.35
CA SER A 97 32.81 -10.31 10.59
C SER A 97 32.41 -11.55 9.80
N VAL A 98 31.11 -11.59 9.39
CA VAL A 98 30.56 -12.66 8.53
C VAL A 98 31.32 -12.71 7.21
N THR A 99 31.67 -11.57 6.64
CA THR A 99 32.42 -11.47 5.38
C THR A 99 33.87 -11.92 5.55
N GLU A 100 34.50 -11.65 6.70
CA GLU A 100 35.85 -12.14 7.03
C GLU A 100 35.85 -13.66 7.13
N CYS A 101 34.75 -14.29 7.55
CA CYS A 101 34.59 -15.76 7.47
C CYS A 101 34.38 -16.29 6.04
N GLY A 102 34.44 -15.46 5.01
CA GLY A 102 34.20 -15.85 3.62
C GLY A 102 32.74 -16.21 3.33
N PHE A 103 31.81 -15.76 4.18
CA PHE A 103 30.38 -15.88 3.93
C PHE A 103 29.84 -14.59 3.32
N ALA A 104 28.86 -14.75 2.42
CA ALA A 104 28.07 -13.60 1.99
C ALA A 104 27.27 -13.10 3.19
N ASP A 105 27.34 -11.79 3.45
CA ASP A 105 26.50 -11.18 4.47
C ASP A 105 25.06 -11.15 3.97
N ARG A 106 24.33 -12.19 4.35
CA ARG A 106 22.89 -12.36 4.12
C ARG A 106 22.13 -12.20 5.42
N ALA A 107 22.66 -11.39 6.34
CA ALA A 107 21.93 -11.01 7.54
C ALA A 107 20.54 -10.56 7.11
N PRO A 108 19.45 -11.12 7.68
CA PRO A 108 18.18 -10.44 7.57
C PRO A 108 18.42 -9.04 8.11
N VAL A 109 18.25 -8.03 7.28
CA VAL A 109 18.19 -6.66 7.76
C VAL A 109 17.18 -6.70 8.91
N ALA A 110 17.58 -6.28 10.11
CA ALA A 110 16.67 -6.18 11.23
C ALA A 110 15.54 -5.26 10.74
N GLU A 111 14.35 -5.86 10.50
CA GLU A 111 13.21 -5.12 9.98
C GLU A 111 12.81 -4.17 11.11
N ASP A 112 13.08 -2.89 10.94
CA ASP A 112 12.58 -1.86 11.84
C ASP A 112 11.04 -1.85 11.69
N PRO A 113 10.28 -2.17 12.76
CA PRO A 113 8.82 -2.12 12.71
C PRO A 113 8.30 -0.71 12.38
N TYR A 114 9.14 0.32 12.48
CA TYR A 114 8.85 1.70 12.11
C TYR A 114 9.28 2.05 10.68
N ASP A 115 9.92 1.14 9.96
CA ASP A 115 10.37 1.36 8.58
C ASP A 115 9.20 1.80 7.69
N GLY A 116 9.41 2.92 6.99
CA GLY A 116 8.41 3.54 6.12
C GLY A 116 7.31 4.35 6.83
N LEU A 117 7.34 4.52 8.16
CA LEU A 117 6.36 5.33 8.92
C LEU A 117 6.76 6.80 9.11
N SER A 118 7.92 7.20 8.62
CA SER A 118 8.41 8.60 8.65
C SER A 118 8.85 9.05 7.26
N CYS A 119 8.88 10.36 7.05
CA CYS A 119 9.54 10.96 5.90
C CYS A 119 11.06 10.96 6.13
N SER A 120 11.85 10.60 5.11
CA SER A 120 13.30 10.47 5.29
C SER A 120 14.04 11.80 5.34
N GLY A 121 13.40 12.88 4.90
CA GLY A 121 14.00 14.21 4.78
C GLY A 121 15.05 14.34 3.65
N THR A 122 15.38 13.24 2.96
CA THR A 122 16.31 13.24 1.82
C THR A 122 15.75 12.38 0.69
N LEU A 123 15.95 12.81 -0.55
CA LEU A 123 15.47 12.05 -1.72
C LEU A 123 16.03 10.62 -1.76
N ASP A 124 17.33 10.45 -1.55
CA ASP A 124 17.96 9.12 -1.57
C ASP A 124 17.42 8.20 -0.45
N GLY A 125 17.10 8.75 0.71
CA GLY A 125 16.46 8.01 1.79
C GLY A 125 15.05 7.55 1.42
N THR A 126 14.23 8.45 0.86
CA THR A 126 12.87 8.12 0.39
C THR A 126 12.90 7.03 -0.67
N LEU A 127 13.79 7.16 -1.67
CA LEU A 127 13.93 6.16 -2.73
C LEU A 127 14.33 4.79 -2.17
N ARG A 128 15.27 4.75 -1.24
CA ARG A 128 15.69 3.51 -0.56
C ARG A 128 14.51 2.87 0.17
N THR A 129 13.78 3.63 0.97
CA THR A 129 12.62 3.13 1.73
C THR A 129 11.53 2.57 0.80
N VAL A 130 11.24 3.22 -0.32
CA VAL A 130 10.25 2.72 -1.31
C VAL A 130 10.69 1.38 -1.90
N VAL A 131 11.96 1.25 -2.25
CA VAL A 131 12.51 0.01 -2.83
C VAL A 131 12.51 -1.11 -1.79
N GLU A 132 12.91 -0.85 -0.57
CA GLU A 132 12.91 -1.81 0.53
C GLU A 132 11.48 -2.27 0.86
N LEU A 133 10.54 -1.35 1.01
CA LEU A 133 9.14 -1.62 1.29
C LEU A 133 8.50 -2.48 0.19
N SER A 134 8.70 -2.12 -1.09
CA SER A 134 8.19 -2.89 -2.21
C SER A 134 8.85 -4.27 -2.31
N GLY A 135 10.15 -4.39 -2.03
CA GLY A 135 10.87 -5.65 -2.00
C GLY A 135 10.42 -6.58 -0.86
N GLN A 136 10.13 -6.04 0.31
CA GLN A 136 9.57 -6.80 1.45
C GLN A 136 8.17 -7.30 1.12
N ASP A 137 7.35 -6.47 0.50
CA ASP A 137 5.99 -6.81 0.07
C ASP A 137 5.98 -7.92 -1.00
N MET A 138 6.89 -7.87 -1.99
CA MET A 138 7.08 -8.92 -3.00
C MET A 138 7.46 -10.27 -2.37
N ARG A 139 8.29 -10.24 -1.33
CA ARG A 139 8.71 -11.47 -0.62
C ARG A 139 7.64 -12.05 0.30
N ARG A 140 6.46 -11.45 0.39
CA ARG A 140 5.34 -11.88 1.25
C ARG A 140 5.76 -12.13 2.71
N ARG A 141 6.72 -11.37 3.24
CA ARG A 141 7.19 -11.55 4.61
C ARG A 141 6.08 -11.28 5.63
N LYS A 142 5.88 -12.22 6.55
CA LYS A 142 4.81 -12.20 7.54
C LYS A 142 4.93 -11.03 8.56
N LEU A 143 6.11 -10.43 8.73
CA LEU A 143 6.35 -9.42 9.76
C LEU A 143 5.55 -8.14 9.55
N LEU A 144 5.47 -7.62 8.31
CA LEU A 144 4.63 -6.45 8.00
C LEU A 144 3.13 -6.73 8.14
N MET A 145 2.73 -8.00 8.19
CA MET A 145 1.33 -8.39 8.38
C MET A 145 0.85 -8.23 9.83
N GLY A 146 1.76 -8.22 10.81
CA GLY A 146 1.47 -8.05 12.23
C GLY A 146 1.49 -6.61 12.73
N SER A 147 1.93 -5.63 11.90
CA SER A 147 2.00 -4.23 12.31
C SER A 147 0.60 -3.63 12.45
N ALA A 148 0.34 -2.97 13.58
CA ALA A 148 -0.91 -2.26 13.79
C ALA A 148 -0.95 -0.95 12.98
N PHE A 149 -2.11 -0.61 12.41
CA PHE A 149 -2.37 0.70 11.87
C PHE A 149 -2.46 1.73 13.01
N SER A 150 -1.82 2.88 12.85
CA SER A 150 -1.95 4.02 13.76
C SER A 150 -2.19 5.31 12.98
N ALA A 151 -3.38 5.89 13.09
CA ALA A 151 -3.69 7.16 12.44
C ALA A 151 -2.73 8.29 12.87
N ALA A 152 -2.22 8.24 14.09
CA ALA A 152 -1.26 9.23 14.62
C ALA A 152 0.07 9.24 13.84
N ALA A 153 0.48 8.12 13.23
CA ALA A 153 1.68 8.07 12.43
C ALA A 153 1.58 8.88 11.11
N PHE A 154 0.40 9.37 10.73
CA PHE A 154 0.25 10.31 9.63
C PHE A 154 0.52 11.77 10.02
N SER A 155 0.60 12.11 11.33
CA SER A 155 0.70 13.49 11.79
C SER A 155 2.04 14.13 11.44
N GLU A 156 3.15 13.42 11.66
CA GLU A 156 4.49 13.89 11.30
C GLU A 156 4.64 14.09 9.77
N PRO A 157 4.32 13.11 8.90
CA PRO A 157 4.36 13.31 7.45
C PRO A 157 3.48 14.45 6.95
N ALA A 158 2.29 14.64 7.51
CA ALA A 158 1.43 15.75 7.15
C ALA A 158 2.04 17.11 7.55
N LEU A 159 2.64 17.21 8.74
CA LEU A 159 3.35 18.40 9.19
C LEU A 159 4.58 18.67 8.31
N PHE A 160 5.34 17.62 7.98
CA PHE A 160 6.49 17.70 7.06
C PHE A 160 6.07 18.32 5.71
N ALA A 161 4.98 17.83 5.12
CA ALA A 161 4.47 18.35 3.85
C ALA A 161 4.07 19.85 3.90
N LEU A 162 3.68 20.36 5.07
CA LEU A 162 3.31 21.75 5.27
C LEU A 162 4.51 22.67 5.52
N THR A 163 5.59 22.16 6.09
CA THR A 163 6.68 22.98 6.66
C THR A 163 8.00 22.86 5.89
N VAL A 164 8.23 21.75 5.19
CA VAL A 164 9.49 21.51 4.48
C VAL A 164 9.38 21.97 3.03
N PRO A 165 10.33 22.78 2.53
CA PRO A 165 10.36 23.16 1.13
C PRO A 165 10.66 21.95 0.24
N PRO A 166 10.20 21.94 -1.03
CA PRO A 166 10.53 20.86 -1.98
C PRO A 166 12.05 20.83 -2.23
N ALA A 167 12.53 19.65 -2.68
CA ALA A 167 13.94 19.46 -3.00
C ALA A 167 14.43 20.49 -4.02
N GLN A 168 15.63 21.04 -3.82
CA GLN A 168 16.18 22.07 -4.71
C GLN A 168 16.47 21.52 -6.11
N SER A 169 16.87 20.27 -6.23
CA SER A 169 17.09 19.60 -7.52
C SER A 169 16.85 18.10 -7.39
N THR A 170 16.28 17.52 -8.44
CA THR A 170 16.05 16.08 -8.59
C THR A 170 16.93 15.46 -9.67
N ALA A 171 17.83 16.25 -10.31
CA ALA A 171 18.70 15.78 -11.38
C ALA A 171 19.67 14.69 -10.90
N ARG A 172 19.90 13.68 -11.75
CA ARG A 172 20.93 12.62 -11.53
C ARG A 172 21.82 12.47 -12.76
N VAL A 173 23.09 12.10 -12.50
CA VAL A 173 24.13 12.04 -13.54
C VAL A 173 24.74 10.63 -13.65
N ALA A 174 24.10 9.61 -13.05
CA ALA A 174 24.62 8.23 -13.09
C ALA A 174 23.56 7.26 -13.61
N GLY A 175 23.99 6.26 -14.35
CA GLY A 175 23.12 5.20 -14.87
C GLY A 175 22.64 5.43 -16.32
N ARG A 176 21.67 4.61 -16.77
CA ARG A 176 21.06 4.72 -18.09
C ARG A 176 20.30 6.04 -18.24
N ARG A 177 20.34 6.63 -19.43
CA ARG A 177 19.56 7.85 -19.72
C ARG A 177 18.07 7.57 -19.66
N VAL A 178 17.35 8.41 -18.90
CA VAL A 178 15.88 8.40 -18.78
C VAL A 178 15.34 9.71 -19.30
N GLY A 179 14.43 9.65 -20.26
CA GLY A 179 13.74 10.79 -20.85
C GLY A 179 12.28 10.87 -20.45
N MET A 180 11.54 11.81 -21.03
CA MET A 180 10.11 11.96 -20.75
C MET A 180 9.29 10.77 -21.25
N VAL A 181 9.73 10.09 -22.32
CA VAL A 181 9.03 8.93 -22.88
C VAL A 181 8.94 7.78 -21.86
N GLU A 182 10.02 7.48 -21.15
CA GLU A 182 10.01 6.46 -20.09
C GLU A 182 9.08 6.85 -18.94
N VAL A 183 9.00 8.15 -18.60
CA VAL A 183 8.08 8.66 -17.58
C VAL A 183 6.62 8.54 -18.03
N GLU A 184 6.33 8.85 -19.28
CA GLU A 184 5.00 8.71 -19.89
C GLU A 184 4.55 7.25 -19.88
N ILE A 185 5.42 6.32 -20.32
CA ILE A 185 5.14 4.87 -20.28
C ILE A 185 4.81 4.42 -18.85
N LEU A 186 5.61 4.80 -17.84
CA LEU A 186 5.34 4.45 -16.45
C LEU A 186 3.99 5.01 -15.98
N THR A 187 3.67 6.24 -16.34
CA THR A 187 2.40 6.90 -15.97
C THR A 187 1.20 6.19 -16.59
N GLU A 188 1.31 5.79 -17.86
CA GLU A 188 0.27 5.02 -18.55
C GLU A 188 0.07 3.63 -17.93
N GLN A 189 1.15 2.93 -17.59
CA GLN A 189 1.09 1.64 -16.89
C GLN A 189 0.37 1.77 -15.54
N VAL A 190 0.71 2.77 -14.73
CA VAL A 190 0.04 3.04 -13.45
C VAL A 190 -1.44 3.34 -13.66
N THR A 191 -1.77 4.14 -14.67
CA THR A 191 -3.15 4.49 -15.02
C THR A 191 -3.94 3.27 -15.45
N HIS A 192 -3.36 2.41 -16.29
CA HIS A 192 -3.97 1.16 -16.74
C HIS A 192 -4.23 0.21 -15.56
N LEU A 193 -3.23 -0.01 -14.69
CA LEU A 193 -3.38 -0.85 -13.51
C LEU A 193 -4.48 -0.33 -12.57
N ARG A 194 -4.61 0.99 -12.42
CA ARG A 194 -5.69 1.60 -11.64
C ARG A 194 -7.08 1.35 -12.26
N GLN A 195 -7.22 1.44 -13.57
CA GLN A 195 -8.48 1.14 -14.27
C GLN A 195 -8.86 -0.34 -14.10
N LEU A 196 -7.90 -1.25 -14.22
CA LEU A 196 -8.13 -2.68 -13.95
C LEU A 196 -8.53 -2.93 -12.49
N ASP A 197 -7.92 -2.21 -11.54
CA ASP A 197 -8.26 -2.30 -10.12
C ASP A 197 -9.71 -1.87 -9.84
N TYR A 198 -10.18 -0.81 -10.46
CA TYR A 198 -11.59 -0.39 -10.34
C TYR A 198 -12.55 -1.46 -10.83
N ARG A 199 -12.17 -2.21 -11.86
CA ARG A 199 -13.01 -3.22 -12.50
C ARG A 199 -12.98 -4.57 -11.78
N TYR A 200 -11.81 -5.03 -11.35
CA TYR A 200 -11.60 -6.39 -10.87
C TYR A 200 -11.27 -6.50 -9.37
N GLY A 201 -10.93 -5.39 -8.72
CA GLY A 201 -10.47 -5.33 -7.34
C GLY A 201 -8.99 -5.63 -7.20
N SER A 202 -8.42 -5.23 -6.07
CA SER A 202 -6.97 -5.17 -5.86
C SER A 202 -6.29 -6.54 -5.73
N ARG A 203 -6.99 -7.56 -5.28
CA ARG A 203 -6.36 -8.85 -4.93
C ARG A 203 -5.61 -9.49 -6.11
N ARG A 204 -6.15 -9.36 -7.32
CA ARG A 204 -5.55 -9.93 -8.54
C ARG A 204 -4.43 -9.08 -9.12
N LEU A 205 -4.43 -7.78 -8.83
CA LEU A 205 -3.56 -6.80 -9.48
C LEU A 205 -2.41 -6.33 -8.59
N ARG A 206 -2.54 -6.57 -7.27
CA ARG A 206 -1.57 -6.08 -6.30
C ARG A 206 -0.13 -6.51 -6.62
N GLU A 207 0.08 -7.76 -7.00
CA GLU A 207 1.41 -8.26 -7.33
C GLU A 207 2.01 -7.52 -8.54
N GLN A 208 1.19 -7.20 -9.55
CA GLN A 208 1.63 -6.43 -10.71
C GLN A 208 1.98 -4.98 -10.32
N VAL A 209 1.16 -4.34 -9.48
CA VAL A 209 1.41 -2.98 -8.99
C VAL A 209 2.72 -2.91 -8.20
N VAL A 210 2.94 -3.86 -7.28
CA VAL A 210 4.17 -3.90 -6.47
C VAL A 210 5.39 -4.25 -7.32
N SER A 211 5.23 -5.15 -8.31
CA SER A 211 6.30 -5.49 -9.26
C SER A 211 6.71 -4.30 -10.13
N LEU A 212 5.73 -3.53 -10.65
CA LEU A 212 5.98 -2.30 -11.39
C LEU A 212 6.80 -1.32 -10.54
N LEU A 213 6.40 -1.11 -9.30
CA LEU A 213 7.10 -0.21 -8.38
C LEU A 213 8.51 -0.71 -8.06
N HIS A 214 8.66 -2.00 -7.72
CA HIS A 214 9.92 -2.57 -7.27
C HIS A 214 10.96 -2.74 -8.38
N ARG A 215 10.54 -3.02 -9.61
CA ARG A 215 11.46 -3.29 -10.73
C ARG A 215 11.57 -2.09 -11.65
N GLU A 216 10.50 -1.73 -12.33
CA GLU A 216 10.54 -0.73 -13.41
C GLU A 216 10.76 0.68 -12.87
N ALA A 217 9.97 1.11 -11.87
CA ALA A 217 10.15 2.43 -11.27
C ALA A 217 11.53 2.56 -10.61
N ASN A 218 12.00 1.50 -9.93
CA ASN A 218 13.33 1.48 -9.31
C ASN A 218 14.46 1.60 -10.34
N GLU A 219 14.39 0.92 -11.48
CA GLU A 219 15.38 1.04 -12.57
C GLU A 219 15.45 2.48 -13.09
N LEU A 220 14.29 3.11 -13.35
CA LEU A 220 14.23 4.49 -13.82
C LEU A 220 14.80 5.49 -12.80
N LEU A 221 14.52 5.30 -11.51
CA LEU A 221 15.03 6.15 -10.43
C LEU A 221 16.56 6.15 -10.31
N HIS A 222 17.23 5.07 -10.72
CA HIS A 222 18.69 4.95 -10.75
C HIS A 222 19.30 5.43 -12.06
N GLY A 223 18.52 5.95 -12.99
CA GLY A 223 18.98 6.49 -14.26
C GLY A 223 19.57 7.89 -14.20
N THR A 224 20.04 8.37 -15.36
CA THR A 224 20.51 9.76 -15.56
C THR A 224 19.36 10.58 -16.15
N TYR A 225 19.00 11.69 -15.53
CA TYR A 225 17.92 12.56 -15.98
C TYR A 225 18.08 14.02 -15.53
N SER A 226 17.46 14.93 -16.30
CA SER A 226 17.38 16.35 -15.97
C SER A 226 16.45 16.59 -14.77
N ASP A 227 16.52 17.77 -14.16
CA ASP A 227 15.61 18.15 -13.06
C ASP A 227 14.12 18.08 -13.49
N LYS A 228 13.80 18.57 -14.70
CA LYS A 228 12.44 18.46 -15.25
C LYS A 228 11.95 17.03 -15.35
N THR A 229 12.77 16.15 -15.94
CA THR A 229 12.44 14.71 -16.05
C THR A 229 12.38 14.05 -14.68
N GLY A 230 13.29 14.39 -13.77
CA GLY A 230 13.30 13.87 -12.41
C GLY A 230 12.04 14.21 -11.63
N LYS A 231 11.56 15.45 -11.68
CA LYS A 231 10.29 15.85 -11.05
C LYS A 231 9.11 15.07 -11.61
N ALA A 232 9.01 14.95 -12.94
CA ALA A 232 7.96 14.16 -13.56
C ALA A 232 8.04 12.66 -13.19
N LEU A 233 9.24 12.09 -13.15
CA LEU A 233 9.48 10.71 -12.73
C LEU A 233 9.05 10.49 -11.27
N LEU A 234 9.44 11.37 -10.35
CA LEU A 234 9.04 11.28 -8.94
C LEU A 234 7.53 11.36 -8.77
N THR A 235 6.83 12.22 -9.52
CA THR A 235 5.35 12.24 -9.53
C THR A 235 4.77 10.91 -10.02
N ALA A 236 5.30 10.33 -11.11
CA ALA A 236 4.85 9.04 -11.62
C ALA A 236 5.10 7.90 -10.61
N VAL A 237 6.25 7.89 -9.93
CA VAL A 237 6.56 6.93 -8.87
C VAL A 237 5.67 7.15 -7.64
N ALA A 238 5.37 8.40 -7.27
CA ALA A 238 4.40 8.70 -6.22
C ALA A 238 3.00 8.14 -6.56
N GLN A 239 2.60 8.20 -7.84
CA GLN A 239 1.35 7.59 -8.32
C GLN A 239 1.37 6.07 -8.17
N ALA A 240 2.45 5.40 -8.55
CA ALA A 240 2.63 3.96 -8.38
C ALA A 240 2.62 3.56 -6.89
N THR A 241 3.30 4.34 -6.05
CA THR A 241 3.39 4.12 -4.60
C THR A 241 2.02 4.31 -3.92
N LYS A 242 1.27 5.37 -4.28
CA LYS A 242 -0.11 5.57 -3.81
C LYS A 242 -1.02 4.41 -4.25
N LEU A 243 -0.88 3.91 -5.48
CA LEU A 243 -1.65 2.77 -5.97
C LEU A 243 -1.29 1.48 -5.19
N ALA A 244 0.00 1.24 -4.87
CA ALA A 244 0.42 0.14 -4.01
C ALA A 244 -0.23 0.22 -2.62
N GLY A 245 -0.26 1.42 -2.01
CA GLY A 245 -0.97 1.69 -0.76
C GLY A 245 -2.46 1.41 -0.85
N PHE A 246 -3.11 1.92 -1.88
CA PHE A 246 -4.54 1.69 -2.13
C PHE A 246 -4.87 0.19 -2.26
N THR A 247 -4.07 -0.55 -3.04
CA THR A 247 -4.26 -2.00 -3.18
C THR A 247 -3.98 -2.76 -1.88
N ALA A 248 -3.04 -2.27 -1.04
CA ALA A 248 -2.80 -2.84 0.28
C ALA A 248 -4.02 -2.65 1.21
N ALA A 249 -4.60 -1.44 1.25
CA ALA A 249 -5.82 -1.18 2.01
C ALA A 249 -6.99 -2.06 1.53
N ASP A 250 -7.13 -2.22 0.22
CA ASP A 250 -8.24 -2.99 -0.37
C ASP A 250 -8.15 -4.50 -0.11
N VAL A 251 -6.95 -5.04 0.14
CA VAL A 251 -6.77 -6.43 0.58
C VAL A 251 -6.72 -6.61 2.10
N GLY A 252 -7.06 -5.58 2.88
CA GLY A 252 -7.13 -5.65 4.34
C GLY A 252 -5.78 -5.48 5.05
N ARG A 253 -4.82 -4.76 4.44
CA ARG A 253 -3.50 -4.46 5.03
C ARG A 253 -3.31 -2.95 5.28
N PRO A 254 -4.09 -2.35 6.19
CA PRO A 254 -4.07 -0.89 6.39
C PRO A 254 -2.73 -0.36 6.90
N ALA A 255 -2.00 -1.11 7.72
CA ALA A 255 -0.68 -0.72 8.21
C ALA A 255 0.37 -0.65 7.08
N LEU A 256 0.29 -1.54 6.09
CA LEU A 256 1.14 -1.50 4.91
C LEU A 256 0.73 -0.37 3.96
N ALA A 257 -0.58 -0.15 3.80
CA ALA A 257 -1.11 0.98 3.05
C ALA A 257 -0.61 2.32 3.62
N GLN A 258 -0.60 2.44 4.95
CA GLN A 258 -0.08 3.60 5.66
C GLN A 258 1.35 3.94 5.27
N ARG A 259 2.24 2.94 5.25
CA ARG A 259 3.64 3.12 4.85
C ARG A 259 3.77 3.60 3.40
N TYR A 260 3.06 2.95 2.49
CA TYR A 260 3.07 3.37 1.09
C TYR A 260 2.55 4.80 0.91
N PHE A 261 1.51 5.21 1.62
CA PHE A 261 1.00 6.57 1.53
C PHE A 261 1.99 7.59 2.08
N ILE A 262 2.69 7.31 3.18
CA ILE A 262 3.73 8.19 3.72
C ILE A 262 4.85 8.37 2.70
N GLN A 263 5.35 7.28 2.11
CA GLN A 263 6.39 7.35 1.09
C GLN A 263 5.90 8.01 -0.21
N GLY A 264 4.64 7.81 -0.59
CA GLY A 264 4.02 8.50 -1.73
C GLY A 264 3.90 10.01 -1.52
N LEU A 265 3.63 10.46 -0.29
CA LEU A 265 3.62 11.87 0.09
C LEU A 265 5.03 12.48 0.00
N ASP A 266 6.02 11.79 0.55
CA ASP A 266 7.42 12.23 0.54
C ASP A 266 7.95 12.37 -0.90
N LEU A 267 7.65 11.42 -1.79
CA LEU A 267 7.97 11.49 -3.22
C LEU A 267 7.30 12.68 -3.92
N ALA A 268 6.01 12.93 -3.66
CA ALA A 268 5.28 14.03 -4.26
C ALA A 268 5.85 15.39 -3.80
N MET A 269 6.23 15.49 -2.52
CA MET A 269 6.89 16.68 -1.98
C MET A 269 8.28 16.88 -2.57
N ALA A 270 9.08 15.81 -2.73
CA ALA A 270 10.38 15.87 -3.39
C ALA A 270 10.26 16.30 -4.87
N ALA A 271 9.20 15.88 -5.57
CA ALA A 271 8.89 16.34 -6.93
C ALA A 271 8.46 17.81 -7.00
N GLY A 272 8.08 18.41 -5.87
CA GLY A 272 7.46 19.73 -5.82
C GLY A 272 6.00 19.73 -6.30
N ASP A 273 5.39 18.56 -6.46
CA ASP A 273 3.99 18.40 -6.90
C ASP A 273 3.03 18.46 -5.71
N ARG A 274 2.70 19.69 -5.28
CA ARG A 274 1.81 19.94 -4.16
C ARG A 274 0.38 19.45 -4.38
N ARG A 275 -0.09 19.47 -5.63
CA ARG A 275 -1.41 18.91 -5.96
C ARG A 275 -1.43 17.41 -5.77
N TYR A 276 -0.38 16.72 -6.21
CA TYR A 276 -0.30 15.27 -6.00
C TYR A 276 -0.05 14.91 -4.52
N ALA A 277 0.71 15.71 -3.79
CA ALA A 277 0.84 15.57 -2.32
C ALA A 277 -0.53 15.65 -1.62
N ALA A 278 -1.38 16.60 -2.02
CA ALA A 278 -2.76 16.70 -1.51
C ALA A 278 -3.60 15.47 -1.89
N ALA A 279 -3.42 14.90 -3.09
CA ALA A 279 -4.08 13.65 -3.49
C ALA A 279 -3.62 12.42 -2.68
N VAL A 280 -2.42 12.43 -2.13
CA VAL A 280 -1.97 11.40 -1.18
C VAL A 280 -2.58 11.63 0.21
N LEU A 281 -2.61 12.89 0.67
CA LEU A 281 -3.26 13.26 1.94
C LEU A 281 -4.76 12.95 1.92
N SER A 282 -5.46 13.08 0.78
CA SER A 282 -6.86 12.66 0.67
C SER A 282 -7.03 11.15 0.86
N GLU A 283 -6.11 10.32 0.36
CA GLU A 283 -6.16 8.87 0.61
C GLU A 283 -5.81 8.49 2.07
N MET A 284 -4.88 9.20 2.70
CA MET A 284 -4.60 9.02 4.14
C MET A 284 -5.84 9.39 4.98
N SER A 285 -6.51 10.49 4.64
CA SER A 285 -7.76 10.93 5.27
C SER A 285 -8.87 9.89 5.08
N ARG A 286 -9.05 9.41 3.86
CA ARG A 286 -10.05 8.38 3.50
C ARG A 286 -9.80 7.05 4.22
N LEU A 287 -8.55 6.59 4.30
CA LEU A 287 -8.19 5.38 5.05
C LEU A 287 -8.52 5.54 6.54
N THR A 288 -8.16 6.69 7.11
CA THR A 288 -8.42 6.99 8.53
C THR A 288 -9.92 7.02 8.84
N ALA A 289 -10.73 7.65 7.97
CA ALA A 289 -12.19 7.66 8.09
C ALA A 289 -12.78 6.24 8.00
N GLN A 290 -12.24 5.41 7.10
CA GLN A 290 -12.67 4.01 6.98
C GLN A 290 -12.37 3.20 8.24
N ILE A 291 -11.22 3.41 8.88
CA ILE A 291 -10.88 2.80 10.17
C ILE A 291 -11.81 3.31 11.28
N ALA A 292 -12.15 4.61 11.26
CA ALA A 292 -13.07 5.20 12.23
C ALA A 292 -14.47 4.56 12.19
N ILE A 293 -15.01 4.30 11.00
CA ILE A 293 -16.33 3.63 10.84
C ILE A 293 -16.30 2.20 11.39
N ASN A 294 -15.19 1.51 11.24
CA ASN A 294 -15.04 0.13 11.69
C ASN A 294 -14.65 0.02 13.17
N ALA A 295 -14.33 1.14 13.84
CA ALA A 295 -13.94 1.16 15.24
C ALA A 295 -15.10 0.68 16.13
N LEU A 296 -14.78 -0.21 17.08
CA LEU A 296 -15.75 -0.71 18.05
C LEU A 296 -15.89 0.25 19.23
N ALA A 297 -14.80 0.91 19.64
CA ALA A 297 -14.79 1.86 20.72
C ALA A 297 -15.07 3.28 20.20
N GLU A 298 -15.94 4.01 20.92
CA GLU A 298 -16.31 5.37 20.54
C GLU A 298 -15.12 6.33 20.56
N HIS A 299 -14.23 6.22 21.55
CA HIS A 299 -13.05 7.08 21.62
C HIS A 299 -12.12 6.90 20.40
N ASP A 300 -12.01 5.69 19.85
CA ASP A 300 -11.24 5.43 18.63
C ASP A 300 -11.92 6.04 17.41
N ARG A 301 -13.23 5.95 17.31
CA ARG A 301 -14.00 6.61 16.25
C ARG A 301 -13.80 8.12 16.26
N LEU A 302 -13.92 8.75 17.44
CA LEU A 302 -13.75 10.18 17.61
C LEU A 302 -12.31 10.63 17.31
N ARG A 303 -11.31 9.88 17.78
CA ARG A 303 -9.89 10.16 17.53
C ARG A 303 -9.56 10.09 16.03
N ASN A 304 -9.97 9.01 15.37
CA ASN A 304 -9.72 8.83 13.94
C ASN A 304 -10.54 9.83 13.11
N GLY A 305 -11.75 10.22 13.54
CA GLY A 305 -12.53 11.30 12.93
C GLY A 305 -11.76 12.62 12.93
N ARG A 306 -11.22 13.02 14.08
CA ARG A 306 -10.37 14.24 14.17
C ARG A 306 -9.12 14.16 13.30
N GLN A 307 -8.48 13.00 13.23
CA GLN A 307 -7.32 12.80 12.37
C GLN A 307 -7.70 12.88 10.87
N THR A 308 -8.88 12.38 10.49
CA THR A 308 -9.44 12.54 9.15
C THR A 308 -9.56 14.02 8.77
N VAL A 309 -10.12 14.85 9.67
CA VAL A 309 -10.20 16.31 9.49
C VAL A 309 -8.83 16.95 9.31
N ALA A 310 -7.88 16.60 10.19
CA ALA A 310 -6.53 17.16 10.14
C ALA A 310 -5.83 16.87 8.81
N LEU A 311 -5.96 15.65 8.29
CA LEU A 311 -5.38 15.24 7.01
C LEU A 311 -6.05 15.92 5.81
N ALA A 312 -7.37 16.07 5.82
CA ALA A 312 -8.09 16.79 4.77
C ALA A 312 -7.69 18.27 4.73
N ARG A 313 -7.61 18.92 5.89
CA ARG A 313 -7.13 20.30 6.01
C ARG A 313 -5.67 20.47 5.61
N ALA A 314 -4.81 19.51 5.95
CA ALA A 314 -3.42 19.49 5.49
C ALA A 314 -3.37 19.40 3.95
N GLY A 315 -4.24 18.59 3.33
CA GLY A 315 -4.38 18.51 1.87
C GLY A 315 -4.76 19.86 1.24
N LEU A 316 -5.73 20.59 1.81
CA LEU A 316 -6.08 21.91 1.35
C LEU A 316 -4.92 22.91 1.52
N ALA A 317 -4.25 22.88 2.68
CA ALA A 317 -3.17 23.80 2.99
C ALA A 317 -1.92 23.57 2.13
N VAL A 318 -1.55 22.31 1.84
CA VAL A 318 -0.35 21.99 1.06
C VAL A 318 -0.45 22.50 -0.39
N THR A 319 -1.65 22.61 -0.95
CA THR A 319 -1.87 23.13 -2.30
C THR A 319 -1.63 24.63 -2.42
N GLN A 320 -1.64 25.36 -1.30
CA GLN A 320 -1.45 26.82 -1.28
C GLN A 320 -2.39 27.56 -2.25
N GLY A 321 -3.65 27.13 -2.35
CA GLY A 321 -4.64 27.71 -3.23
C GLY A 321 -4.57 27.26 -4.69
N THR A 322 -3.71 26.30 -5.03
CA THR A 322 -3.60 25.74 -6.38
C THR A 322 -4.40 24.46 -6.59
N ALA A 323 -5.19 24.02 -5.60
CA ALA A 323 -6.08 22.88 -5.76
C ALA A 323 -7.05 23.10 -6.92
N THR A 324 -7.31 22.06 -7.69
CA THR A 324 -8.38 22.11 -8.69
C THR A 324 -9.75 22.07 -8.01
N PRO A 325 -10.84 22.52 -8.67
CA PRO A 325 -12.17 22.50 -8.07
C PRO A 325 -12.60 21.12 -7.57
N ALA A 326 -12.35 20.04 -8.35
CA ALA A 326 -12.68 18.67 -7.93
C ALA A 326 -11.82 18.21 -6.74
N GLN A 327 -10.55 18.58 -6.72
CA GLN A 327 -9.65 18.27 -5.60
C GLN A 327 -10.07 18.98 -4.31
N ALA A 328 -10.40 20.27 -4.39
CA ALA A 328 -10.89 21.02 -3.25
C ALA A 328 -12.22 20.43 -2.73
N ALA A 329 -13.14 20.09 -3.64
CA ALA A 329 -14.41 19.46 -3.29
C ALA A 329 -14.19 18.10 -2.59
N GLU A 330 -13.26 17.25 -3.06
CA GLU A 330 -12.91 15.99 -2.41
C GLU A 330 -12.39 16.21 -0.98
N LEU A 331 -11.47 17.16 -0.81
CA LEU A 331 -10.86 17.45 0.49
C LEU A 331 -11.88 18.02 1.48
N HIS A 332 -12.76 18.95 1.06
CA HIS A 332 -13.86 19.45 1.90
C HIS A 332 -14.90 18.34 2.23
N ALA A 333 -15.20 17.44 1.31
CA ALA A 333 -16.06 16.30 1.60
C ALA A 333 -15.41 15.34 2.63
N LEU A 334 -14.10 15.11 2.56
CA LEU A 334 -13.36 14.33 3.56
C LEU A 334 -13.31 15.04 4.93
N GLU A 335 -13.13 16.35 4.93
CA GLU A 335 -13.24 17.18 6.14
C GLU A 335 -14.62 17.05 6.77
N ALA A 336 -15.68 17.18 5.99
CA ALA A 336 -17.07 17.03 6.44
C ALA A 336 -17.32 15.64 7.02
N TRP A 337 -16.79 14.60 6.38
CA TRP A 337 -16.92 13.23 6.88
C TRP A 337 -16.20 13.02 8.21
N GLY A 338 -14.97 13.53 8.37
CA GLY A 338 -14.24 13.49 9.63
C GLY A 338 -14.95 14.26 10.75
N LEU A 339 -15.54 15.42 10.45
CA LEU A 339 -16.33 16.22 11.39
C LEU A 339 -17.59 15.49 11.83
N ALA A 340 -18.32 14.85 10.90
CA ALA A 340 -19.49 14.02 11.22
C ALA A 340 -19.09 12.83 12.12
N LEU A 341 -17.97 12.15 11.85
CA LEU A 341 -17.45 11.07 12.67
C LEU A 341 -17.01 11.55 14.07
N SER A 342 -16.59 12.80 14.20
CA SER A 342 -16.19 13.44 15.46
C SER A 342 -17.36 14.04 16.24
N GLY A 343 -18.58 14.05 15.67
CA GLY A 343 -19.78 14.57 16.31
C GLY A 343 -20.02 16.06 16.12
N ASP A 344 -19.21 16.77 15.33
CA ASP A 344 -19.38 18.22 15.05
C ASP A 344 -20.27 18.42 13.82
N ALA A 345 -21.58 18.26 14.02
CA ALA A 345 -22.56 18.41 12.94
C ALA A 345 -22.62 19.82 12.34
N ARG A 346 -22.33 20.87 13.12
CA ARG A 346 -22.34 22.25 12.62
C ARG A 346 -21.20 22.49 11.64
N ALA A 347 -19.98 22.14 12.06
CA ALA A 347 -18.80 22.28 11.20
C ALA A 347 -18.91 21.34 9.98
N ALA A 348 -19.46 20.15 10.13
CA ALA A 348 -19.67 19.23 9.02
C ALA A 348 -20.59 19.82 7.95
N ARG A 349 -21.72 20.46 8.33
CA ARG A 349 -22.60 21.18 7.37
C ARG A 349 -21.86 22.28 6.61
N HIS A 350 -21.04 23.05 7.31
CA HIS A 350 -20.26 24.10 6.66
C HIS A 350 -19.30 23.50 5.62
N ALA A 351 -18.58 22.44 5.98
CA ALA A 351 -17.67 21.76 5.05
C ALA A 351 -18.40 21.10 3.86
N VAL A 352 -19.64 20.61 4.06
CA VAL A 352 -20.51 20.11 2.96
C VAL A 352 -20.82 21.25 1.97
N LEU A 353 -21.17 22.44 2.46
CA LEU A 353 -21.46 23.58 1.60
C LEU A 353 -20.20 24.03 0.82
N GLU A 354 -19.03 24.04 1.47
CA GLU A 354 -17.78 24.35 0.77
C GLU A 354 -17.45 23.30 -0.30
N ALA A 355 -17.67 22.01 -0.01
CA ALA A 355 -17.50 20.95 -1.00
C ALA A 355 -18.42 21.15 -2.21
N GLN A 356 -19.71 21.48 -1.99
CA GLN A 356 -20.67 21.74 -3.04
C GLN A 356 -20.28 22.93 -3.90
N ARG A 357 -19.90 24.05 -3.26
CA ARG A 357 -19.45 25.27 -3.94
C ARG A 357 -18.22 25.00 -4.84
N CYS A 358 -17.25 24.22 -4.34
CA CYS A 358 -16.11 23.85 -5.15
C CYS A 358 -16.52 22.96 -6.32
N TYR A 359 -17.42 21.99 -6.09
CA TYR A 359 -17.83 21.04 -7.12
C TYR A 359 -18.66 21.72 -8.25
N GLU A 360 -19.43 22.74 -7.97
CA GLU A 360 -20.17 23.54 -8.97
C GLU A 360 -19.23 24.18 -10.02
N SER A 361 -17.95 24.37 -9.68
CA SER A 361 -16.94 24.95 -10.55
C SER A 361 -16.13 23.89 -11.33
N VAL A 362 -16.42 22.60 -11.16
CA VAL A 362 -15.68 21.52 -11.81
C VAL A 362 -15.94 21.52 -13.31
N ARG A 363 -14.86 21.50 -14.07
CA ARG A 363 -14.84 21.22 -15.50
C ARG A 363 -13.96 20.01 -15.72
N PRO A 364 -14.53 18.87 -16.15
CA PRO A 364 -13.79 17.60 -16.23
C PRO A 364 -12.53 17.68 -17.12
N GLU A 365 -12.54 18.52 -18.15
CA GLU A 365 -11.44 18.77 -19.06
C GLU A 365 -10.25 19.49 -18.43
N ASP A 366 -10.49 20.26 -17.37
CA ASP A 366 -9.46 21.02 -16.64
C ASP A 366 -8.86 20.23 -15.47
N GLU A 367 -9.46 19.08 -15.13
CA GLU A 367 -9.03 18.26 -14.01
C GLU A 367 -7.90 17.30 -14.42
N PRO A 368 -6.92 17.06 -13.53
CA PRO A 368 -5.81 16.17 -13.85
C PRO A 368 -6.30 14.72 -14.02
N PRO A 369 -5.72 13.94 -14.97
CA PRO A 369 -6.18 12.57 -15.26
C PRO A 369 -6.21 11.63 -14.05
N TRP A 370 -5.33 11.85 -13.07
CA TRP A 370 -5.30 11.04 -11.86
C TRP A 370 -6.49 11.30 -10.91
N LEU A 371 -7.25 12.39 -11.11
CA LEU A 371 -8.46 12.73 -10.36
C LEU A 371 -9.76 12.34 -11.12
N GLY A 372 -9.68 11.86 -12.34
CA GLY A 372 -10.85 11.46 -13.16
C GLY A 372 -11.76 10.41 -12.53
N PHE A 373 -11.38 9.83 -11.38
CA PHE A 373 -12.25 8.98 -10.59
C PHE A 373 -13.29 9.77 -9.77
N TYR A 374 -13.08 11.07 -9.53
CA TYR A 374 -13.94 11.89 -8.67
C TYR A 374 -15.09 12.50 -9.49
N THR A 375 -15.93 11.62 -9.99
CA THR A 375 -17.14 11.95 -10.76
C THR A 375 -18.27 12.45 -9.85
N GLU A 376 -19.35 12.96 -10.45
CA GLU A 376 -20.56 13.38 -9.72
C GLU A 376 -21.09 12.27 -8.79
N ALA A 377 -21.10 11.03 -9.26
CA ALA A 377 -21.52 9.89 -8.45
C ALA A 377 -20.58 9.64 -7.24
N ALA A 378 -19.26 9.84 -7.40
CA ALA A 378 -18.32 9.71 -6.30
C ALA A 378 -18.48 10.86 -5.29
N PHE A 379 -18.62 12.09 -5.77
CA PHE A 379 -18.89 13.28 -4.95
C PHE A 379 -20.19 13.15 -4.16
N ALA A 380 -21.30 12.81 -4.82
CA ALA A 380 -22.59 12.61 -4.18
C ALA A 380 -22.56 11.50 -3.11
N SER A 381 -21.79 10.41 -3.35
CA SER A 381 -21.61 9.36 -2.36
C SER A 381 -20.80 9.82 -1.15
N ASP A 382 -19.78 10.66 -1.33
CA ASP A 382 -19.02 11.21 -0.21
C ASP A 382 -19.88 12.19 0.61
N LEU A 383 -20.64 13.07 -0.03
CA LEU A 383 -21.59 13.94 0.67
C LEU A 383 -22.70 13.15 1.39
N GLY A 384 -23.22 12.09 0.76
CA GLY A 384 -24.22 11.23 1.37
C GLY A 384 -23.79 10.63 2.71
N LYS A 385 -22.52 10.24 2.83
CA LYS A 385 -21.94 9.78 4.11
C LYS A 385 -21.93 10.87 5.16
N CYS A 386 -21.55 12.09 4.75
CA CYS A 386 -21.51 13.25 5.65
C CYS A 386 -22.92 13.60 6.15
N LEU A 387 -23.86 13.75 5.25
CA LEU A 387 -25.26 14.06 5.57
C LEU A 387 -25.91 13.00 6.45
N SER A 388 -25.68 11.73 6.13
CA SER A 388 -26.15 10.61 6.96
C SER A 388 -25.56 10.66 8.37
N GLY A 389 -24.26 10.95 8.48
CA GLY A 389 -23.55 11.03 9.76
C GLY A 389 -24.00 12.18 10.67
N ILE A 390 -24.60 13.25 10.11
CA ILE A 390 -25.14 14.39 10.86
C ILE A 390 -26.67 14.34 11.04
N GLY A 391 -27.30 13.21 10.65
CA GLY A 391 -28.74 12.98 10.84
C GLY A 391 -29.64 13.47 9.72
N GLU A 392 -29.09 13.99 8.61
CA GLU A 392 -29.86 14.47 7.44
C GLU A 392 -30.14 13.33 6.46
N HIS A 393 -30.77 12.25 6.96
CA HIS A 393 -30.95 10.99 6.25
C HIS A 393 -31.77 11.14 4.94
N ALA A 394 -32.86 11.94 4.97
CA ALA A 394 -33.68 12.13 3.79
C ALA A 394 -32.90 12.78 2.63
N GLN A 395 -32.08 13.78 2.93
CA GLN A 395 -31.25 14.44 1.94
C GLN A 395 -30.15 13.51 1.41
N ALA A 396 -29.49 12.75 2.31
CA ALA A 396 -28.50 11.74 1.93
C ALA A 396 -29.09 10.68 0.99
N ILE A 397 -30.27 10.15 1.31
CA ILE A 397 -30.97 9.15 0.48
C ILE A 397 -31.26 9.72 -0.90
N LYS A 398 -31.86 10.91 -0.97
CA LYS A 398 -32.18 11.56 -2.25
C LYS A 398 -30.94 11.75 -3.13
N LEU A 399 -29.86 12.22 -2.54
CA LEU A 399 -28.62 12.49 -3.24
C LEU A 399 -27.99 11.21 -3.79
N VAL A 400 -27.77 10.20 -2.94
CA VAL A 400 -27.08 8.96 -3.33
C VAL A 400 -27.93 8.11 -4.26
N ALA A 401 -29.24 7.98 -4.00
CA ALA A 401 -30.15 7.22 -4.88
C ALA A 401 -30.24 7.82 -6.29
N GLY A 402 -30.14 9.17 -6.39
CA GLY A 402 -30.15 9.87 -7.67
C GLY A 402 -29.00 9.48 -8.60
N VAL A 403 -27.81 9.26 -8.04
CA VAL A 403 -26.59 8.98 -8.81
C VAL A 403 -26.19 7.52 -8.89
N LEU A 404 -26.89 6.62 -8.18
CA LEU A 404 -26.52 5.18 -8.19
C LEU A 404 -26.56 4.54 -9.58
N ARG A 405 -27.40 5.04 -10.47
CA ARG A 405 -27.54 4.57 -11.85
C ARG A 405 -26.43 5.11 -12.75
N ASP A 406 -25.77 6.22 -12.35
CA ASP A 406 -24.78 6.93 -13.15
C ASP A 406 -23.37 6.38 -12.94
N TYR A 407 -23.22 5.41 -12.02
CA TYR A 407 -21.95 4.69 -11.92
C TYR A 407 -21.71 3.85 -13.16
N GLU A 408 -20.57 4.09 -13.79
CA GLU A 408 -20.14 3.29 -14.92
C GLU A 408 -20.08 1.79 -14.54
N PRO A 409 -20.50 0.88 -15.43
CA PRO A 409 -20.66 -0.57 -15.12
C PRO A 409 -19.39 -1.22 -14.56
N TRP A 410 -18.23 -0.68 -14.91
CA TRP A 410 -16.93 -1.20 -14.46
C TRP A 410 -16.51 -0.71 -13.06
N ARG A 411 -17.16 0.30 -12.49
CA ARG A 411 -16.88 0.80 -11.14
C ARG A 411 -17.62 0.02 -10.04
N VAL A 412 -17.55 -1.30 -10.14
CA VAL A 412 -18.32 -2.24 -9.29
C VAL A 412 -18.10 -1.99 -7.80
N ARG A 413 -16.84 -1.80 -7.39
CA ARG A 413 -16.51 -1.57 -5.97
C ARG A 413 -17.12 -0.26 -5.46
N ALA A 414 -16.99 0.83 -6.20
CA ALA A 414 -17.53 2.13 -5.82
C ALA A 414 -19.06 2.08 -5.68
N ARG A 415 -19.74 1.45 -6.65
CA ARG A 415 -21.18 1.23 -6.59
C ARG A 415 -21.59 0.38 -5.38
N CYS A 416 -20.86 -0.67 -5.05
CA CYS A 416 -21.12 -1.47 -3.85
C CYS A 416 -20.98 -0.64 -2.57
N PHE A 417 -19.99 0.25 -2.49
CA PHE A 417 -19.81 1.16 -1.36
C PHE A 417 -21.00 2.11 -1.24
N ALA A 418 -21.41 2.76 -2.33
CA ALA A 418 -22.58 3.64 -2.32
C ALA A 418 -23.86 2.90 -1.90
N GLN A 419 -24.07 1.67 -2.37
CA GLN A 419 -25.22 0.84 -1.97
C GLN A 419 -25.18 0.47 -0.48
N THR A 420 -24.00 0.09 0.06
CA THR A 420 -23.91 -0.23 1.50
C THR A 420 -24.13 1.00 2.38
N ASP A 421 -23.61 2.16 1.98
CA ASP A 421 -23.80 3.42 2.70
C ASP A 421 -25.28 3.86 2.64
N LEU A 422 -25.94 3.73 1.49
CA LEU A 422 -27.35 4.03 1.31
C LEU A 422 -28.25 3.10 2.14
N ALA A 423 -27.95 1.79 2.15
CA ALA A 423 -28.68 0.84 3.01
C ALA A 423 -28.55 1.19 4.49
N GLY A 424 -27.32 1.56 4.94
CA GLY A 424 -27.09 2.05 6.30
C GLY A 424 -27.87 3.34 6.60
N THR A 425 -27.97 4.26 5.65
CA THR A 425 -28.74 5.51 5.80
C THR A 425 -30.24 5.23 5.94
N HIS A 426 -30.78 4.29 5.15
CA HIS A 426 -32.19 3.84 5.32
C HIS A 426 -32.42 3.22 6.72
N LEU A 427 -31.45 2.41 7.27
CA LEU A 427 -31.56 1.90 8.64
C LEU A 427 -31.67 3.03 9.67
N LEU A 428 -30.83 4.06 9.54
CA LEU A 428 -30.86 5.23 10.42
C LEU A 428 -32.15 6.02 10.28
N GLY A 429 -32.68 6.15 9.06
CA GLY A 429 -33.98 6.76 8.76
C GLY A 429 -35.21 5.89 9.10
N ARG A 430 -34.99 4.66 9.66
CA ARG A 430 -36.03 3.71 10.02
C ARG A 430 -36.87 3.17 8.86
N ASP A 431 -36.37 3.26 7.64
CA ASP A 431 -36.94 2.63 6.46
C ASP A 431 -36.32 1.24 6.25
N LEU A 432 -36.83 0.27 7.04
CA LEU A 432 -36.21 -1.06 7.15
C LEU A 432 -36.39 -1.90 5.89
N GLU A 433 -37.48 -1.67 5.14
CA GLU A 433 -37.75 -2.38 3.89
C GLU A 433 -36.77 -1.96 2.79
N GLN A 434 -36.61 -0.65 2.57
CA GLN A 434 -35.65 -0.13 1.59
C GLN A 434 -34.21 -0.45 1.99
N ALA A 435 -33.87 -0.39 3.29
CA ALA A 435 -32.58 -0.81 3.78
C ALA A 435 -32.24 -2.25 3.37
N ALA A 436 -33.20 -3.16 3.54
CA ALA A 436 -33.06 -4.57 3.14
C ALA A 436 -32.98 -4.73 1.60
N ALA A 437 -33.78 -3.98 0.84
CA ALA A 437 -33.76 -4.02 -0.62
C ALA A 437 -32.39 -3.57 -1.18
N VAL A 438 -31.91 -2.40 -0.76
CA VAL A 438 -30.59 -1.85 -1.18
C VAL A 438 -29.44 -2.73 -0.66
N GLY A 439 -29.56 -3.30 0.54
CA GLY A 439 -28.58 -4.23 1.09
C GLY A 439 -28.44 -5.52 0.26
N ARG A 440 -29.55 -6.05 -0.27
CA ARG A 440 -29.50 -7.18 -1.22
C ARG A 440 -28.83 -6.83 -2.53
N ASP A 441 -29.04 -5.60 -3.01
CA ASP A 441 -28.34 -5.10 -4.21
C ASP A 441 -26.85 -4.98 -3.97
N ALA A 442 -26.45 -4.45 -2.80
CA ALA A 442 -25.05 -4.39 -2.37
C ALA A 442 -24.39 -5.78 -2.34
N LEU A 443 -25.09 -6.81 -1.83
CA LEU A 443 -24.60 -8.19 -1.85
C LEU A 443 -24.37 -8.73 -3.26
N ARG A 444 -25.31 -8.46 -4.20
CA ARG A 444 -25.16 -8.87 -5.60
C ARG A 444 -23.97 -8.19 -6.26
N THR A 445 -23.75 -6.93 -5.95
CA THR A 445 -22.60 -6.16 -6.44
C THR A 445 -21.30 -6.63 -5.82
N ALA A 446 -21.29 -6.92 -4.51
CA ALA A 446 -20.11 -7.42 -3.79
C ALA A 446 -19.59 -8.76 -4.33
N ALA A 447 -20.48 -9.61 -4.85
CA ALA A 447 -20.10 -10.90 -5.43
C ALA A 447 -19.25 -10.78 -6.72
N GLN A 448 -19.22 -9.59 -7.35
CA GLN A 448 -18.50 -9.32 -8.59
C GLN A 448 -17.07 -8.80 -8.36
N VAL A 449 -16.73 -8.41 -7.13
CA VAL A 449 -15.42 -7.78 -6.82
C VAL A 449 -14.75 -8.48 -5.64
N ASN A 450 -13.42 -8.65 -5.72
CA ASN A 450 -12.65 -9.26 -4.64
C ASN A 450 -11.92 -8.17 -3.84
N SER A 451 -12.58 -7.65 -2.80
CA SER A 451 -12.12 -6.55 -1.97
C SER A 451 -12.44 -6.79 -0.50
N ALA A 452 -11.44 -6.75 0.39
CA ALA A 452 -11.65 -6.86 1.83
C ALA A 452 -12.49 -5.68 2.36
N ARG A 453 -12.27 -4.48 1.80
CA ARG A 453 -13.06 -3.29 2.16
C ARG A 453 -14.55 -3.46 1.86
N THR A 454 -14.90 -4.15 0.78
CA THR A 454 -16.29 -4.50 0.47
C THR A 454 -16.88 -5.43 1.54
N LEU A 455 -16.11 -6.43 1.97
CA LEU A 455 -16.55 -7.35 3.04
C LEU A 455 -16.72 -6.60 4.38
N ASP A 456 -15.82 -5.69 4.71
CA ASP A 456 -15.90 -4.89 5.95
C ASP A 456 -17.12 -3.97 5.97
N ARG A 457 -17.48 -3.38 4.83
CA ARG A 457 -18.71 -2.59 4.71
C ARG A 457 -19.97 -3.43 4.89
N LEU A 458 -20.01 -4.63 4.32
CA LEU A 458 -21.13 -5.56 4.55
C LEU A 458 -21.21 -6.00 6.02
N ARG A 459 -20.08 -6.25 6.69
CA ARG A 459 -20.04 -6.51 8.15
C ARG A 459 -20.57 -5.33 8.96
N THR A 460 -20.22 -4.12 8.55
CA THR A 460 -20.72 -2.90 9.22
C THR A 460 -22.22 -2.74 9.02
N LEU A 461 -22.74 -2.91 7.80
CA LEU A 461 -24.18 -2.91 7.52
C LEU A 461 -24.88 -3.98 8.35
N GLN A 462 -24.32 -5.19 8.43
CA GLN A 462 -24.87 -6.28 9.23
C GLN A 462 -24.95 -5.93 10.72
N ARG A 463 -23.87 -5.35 11.29
CA ARG A 463 -23.88 -4.91 12.70
C ARG A 463 -24.95 -3.87 12.98
N GLN A 464 -25.20 -2.95 12.04
CA GLN A 464 -26.25 -1.93 12.16
C GLN A 464 -27.65 -2.52 12.04
N ALA A 465 -27.86 -3.53 11.17
CA ALA A 465 -29.13 -4.16 10.93
C ALA A 465 -29.58 -5.11 12.06
N ARG A 466 -28.64 -5.86 12.67
CA ARG A 466 -28.95 -6.91 13.67
C ARG A 466 -29.86 -6.51 14.80
N PRO A 467 -29.70 -5.34 15.44
CA PRO A 467 -30.60 -4.93 16.54
C PRO A 467 -32.04 -4.71 16.06
N LEU A 468 -32.28 -4.54 14.76
CA LEU A 468 -33.55 -4.25 14.14
C LEU A 468 -34.22 -5.48 13.51
N CYS A 469 -33.52 -6.62 13.45
CA CYS A 469 -34.01 -7.86 12.82
C CYS A 469 -35.25 -8.45 13.51
N ALA A 470 -35.43 -8.25 14.82
CA ALA A 470 -36.58 -8.74 15.53
C ALA A 470 -37.90 -8.17 14.99
N GLY A 471 -37.90 -6.90 14.57
CA GLY A 471 -39.04 -6.18 14.05
C GLY A 471 -39.20 -6.22 12.52
N SER A 472 -38.29 -6.88 11.77
CA SER A 472 -38.29 -6.86 10.31
C SER A 472 -37.90 -8.21 9.71
N PRO A 473 -38.82 -8.95 9.07
CA PRO A 473 -38.48 -10.17 8.34
C PRO A 473 -37.45 -9.91 7.22
N HIS A 474 -37.54 -8.77 6.53
CA HIS A 474 -36.65 -8.40 5.44
C HIS A 474 -35.21 -8.20 5.91
N LEU A 475 -35.01 -7.59 7.09
CA LEU A 475 -33.67 -7.45 7.65
C LEU A 475 -33.09 -8.78 8.15
N ARG A 476 -33.92 -9.65 8.67
CA ARG A 476 -33.53 -11.00 9.10
C ARG A 476 -33.00 -11.82 7.92
N GLU A 477 -33.74 -11.80 6.81
CA GLU A 477 -33.29 -12.41 5.55
C GLU A 477 -31.98 -11.81 5.04
N LEU A 478 -31.83 -10.49 5.12
CA LEU A 478 -30.60 -9.82 4.72
C LEU A 478 -29.41 -10.25 5.61
N ASP A 479 -29.58 -10.30 6.94
CA ASP A 479 -28.54 -10.75 7.89
C ASP A 479 -28.07 -12.18 7.59
N GLU A 480 -29.01 -13.10 7.34
CA GLU A 480 -28.71 -14.49 6.97
C GLU A 480 -27.92 -14.55 5.65
N ARG A 481 -28.33 -13.81 4.63
CA ARG A 481 -27.64 -13.75 3.34
C ARG A 481 -26.23 -13.18 3.46
N ILE A 482 -26.03 -12.10 4.26
CA ILE A 482 -24.72 -11.54 4.53
C ILE A 482 -23.85 -12.59 5.26
N THR A 483 -24.38 -13.28 6.26
CA THR A 483 -23.66 -14.32 7.01
C THR A 483 -23.16 -15.43 6.09
N VAL A 484 -24.02 -15.94 5.22
CA VAL A 484 -23.63 -16.98 4.23
C VAL A 484 -22.56 -16.45 3.26
N PHE A 485 -22.72 -15.22 2.78
CA PHE A 485 -21.78 -14.62 1.84
C PHE A 485 -20.39 -14.43 2.47
N LEU A 486 -20.32 -13.91 3.70
CA LEU A 486 -19.07 -13.70 4.43
C LEU A 486 -18.38 -15.02 4.77
N GLY A 487 -19.12 -16.07 5.14
CA GLY A 487 -18.57 -17.40 5.40
C GLY A 487 -17.92 -18.01 4.16
N ARG A 488 -18.58 -17.91 3.00
CA ARG A 488 -18.00 -18.39 1.72
C ARG A 488 -16.78 -17.57 1.28
N SER A 489 -16.74 -16.29 1.61
CA SER A 489 -15.63 -15.40 1.24
C SER A 489 -14.43 -15.60 2.15
N GLY A 490 -14.61 -15.95 3.43
CA GLY A 490 -13.54 -16.32 4.37
C GLY A 490 -12.81 -17.60 3.94
N ALA A 491 -13.55 -18.64 3.57
CA ALA A 491 -13.00 -19.92 3.10
C ALA A 491 -12.19 -19.82 1.76
N ARG A 492 -12.29 -18.70 1.04
CA ARG A 492 -11.49 -18.42 -0.18
C ARG A 492 -10.26 -17.55 0.11
N GLN A 493 -10.07 -17.11 1.35
CA GLN A 493 -8.96 -16.23 1.75
C GLN A 493 -7.79 -17.02 2.37
N ASP A 494 -8.03 -18.22 2.86
CA ASP A 494 -7.05 -19.22 3.31
C ASP A 494 -6.55 -20.04 2.10
#